data_da5e6cbc222bbae16c28a20ea5d95cf2
#
_entry.id   da5e6cbc222bbae16c28a20ea5d95cf2
#
_cell.length_a   1.000
_cell.length_b   1.000
_cell.length_c   1.000
_cell.angle_alpha   90.00
_cell.angle_beta   90.00
_cell.angle_gamma   90.00
#
_symmetry.space_group_name_H-M   'P 1'
#
loop_
_entity.id
_entity.type
_entity.pdbx_description
1 polymer ?
#
loop_
_entity_poly.entity_id
_entity_poly.type
_entity_poly.pdbx_seq_one_letter_code
_entity_poly.pdbx_strand_id
1 'polypeptide(L)' 'MAIKMMEDKSISTGTDTNGRAHYRAQLIADTAAELAGVTEQGGVVWDFGSTALTADGKSLLLDSGGVWKDLSNGSGVSGT' A
#
# COMPACT_ATOMS: atom_id res chain seq x y z
N MET A 1 10.69 10.13 -2.88
CA MET A 1 9.54 9.23 -2.82
C MET A 1 8.52 9.77 -1.83
N ALA A 2 7.27 9.86 -2.23
CA ALA A 2 6.25 10.55 -1.47
C ALA A 2 5.10 9.63 -1.05
N ILE A 3 5.44 8.43 -0.57
CA ILE A 3 4.45 7.50 -0.04
C ILE A 3 4.30 7.81 1.45
N LYS A 4 3.05 8.07 1.86
CA LYS A 4 2.75 8.32 3.27
C LYS A 4 1.58 7.45 3.72
N MET A 5 1.68 6.93 4.94
CA MET A 5 0.59 6.20 5.57
C MET A 5 -0.26 7.18 6.39
N MET A 6 -1.56 7.13 6.18
CA MET A 6 -2.50 7.92 6.97
C MET A 6 -2.81 7.15 8.24
N GLU A 7 -2.14 7.50 9.34
CA GLU A 7 -2.23 6.71 10.58
C GLU A 7 -3.64 6.65 11.14
N ASP A 8 -4.40 7.74 11.02
CA ASP A 8 -5.76 7.82 11.54
C ASP A 8 -6.76 6.99 10.71
N LYS A 9 -6.34 6.53 9.54
CA LYS A 9 -7.16 5.69 8.65
C LYS A 9 -6.64 4.26 8.57
N SER A 10 -5.58 3.94 9.31
CA SER A 10 -4.93 2.65 9.24
C SER A 10 -5.22 1.84 10.50
N ILE A 11 -5.31 0.52 10.34
CA ILE A 11 -5.66 -0.39 11.42
C ILE A 11 -4.51 -1.36 11.61
N SER A 12 -4.02 -1.47 12.86
CA SER A 12 -2.99 -2.44 13.20
C SER A 12 -3.55 -3.85 13.11
N THR A 13 -2.83 -4.73 12.42
CA THR A 13 -3.21 -6.14 12.29
C THR A 13 -2.29 -7.06 13.10
N GLY A 14 -1.26 -6.52 13.75
CA GLY A 14 -0.35 -7.29 14.59
C GLY A 14 1.11 -6.99 14.31
N THR A 15 1.96 -7.86 14.82
CA THR A 15 3.42 -7.74 14.65
C THR A 15 3.93 -9.11 14.18
N ASP A 16 4.84 -9.13 13.21
CA ASP A 16 5.39 -10.40 12.73
C ASP A 16 6.53 -10.90 13.61
N THR A 17 7.08 -12.08 13.27
CA THR A 17 8.15 -12.69 14.04
C THR A 17 9.45 -11.92 13.98
N ASN A 18 9.60 -11.00 13.02
CA ASN A 18 10.78 -10.14 12.91
C ASN A 18 10.59 -8.81 13.61
N GLY A 19 9.49 -8.63 14.34
CA GLY A 19 9.23 -7.42 15.10
C GLY A 19 8.68 -6.26 14.27
N ARG A 20 8.30 -6.48 13.01
CA ARG A 20 7.74 -5.42 12.18
C ARG A 20 6.24 -5.31 12.39
N ALA A 21 5.77 -4.08 12.50
CA ALA A 21 4.34 -3.82 12.67
C ALA A 21 3.62 -4.01 11.33
N HIS A 22 2.46 -4.65 11.39
CA HIS A 22 1.61 -4.85 10.23
C HIS A 22 0.37 -3.99 10.33
N TYR A 23 -0.02 -3.38 9.22
CA TYR A 23 -1.20 -2.52 9.18
C TYR A 23 -1.99 -2.81 7.91
N ARG A 24 -3.32 -2.72 8.04
CA ARG A 24 -4.16 -2.49 6.87
C ARG A 24 -4.22 -0.97 6.70
N ALA A 25 -3.40 -0.46 5.80
CA ALA A 25 -3.08 0.96 5.74
C ALA A 25 -3.85 1.68 4.64
N GLN A 26 -4.11 2.96 4.88
CA GLN A 26 -4.53 3.90 3.84
C GLN A 26 -3.31 4.72 3.50
N LEU A 27 -2.88 4.68 2.24
CA LEU A 27 -1.68 5.35 1.78
C LEU A 27 -2.00 6.49 0.83
N ILE A 28 -1.08 7.44 0.77
CA ILE A 28 -1.09 8.49 -0.25
C ILE A 28 0.27 8.45 -0.93
N ALA A 29 0.28 8.51 -2.26
CA ALA A 29 1.50 8.55 -3.06
C ALA A 29 1.34 9.55 -4.19
N ASP A 30 2.46 9.99 -4.76
CA ASP A 30 2.41 10.91 -5.91
C ASP A 30 1.97 10.18 -7.17
N THR A 31 2.47 8.97 -7.40
CA THR A 31 2.11 8.17 -8.57
C THR A 31 1.85 6.73 -8.17
N ALA A 32 1.05 6.03 -8.98
CA ALA A 32 0.81 4.61 -8.78
C ALA A 32 2.10 3.80 -8.96
N ALA A 33 2.97 4.20 -9.86
CA ALA A 33 4.21 3.48 -10.14
C ALA A 33 5.13 3.40 -8.92
N GLU A 34 5.07 4.37 -8.01
CA GLU A 34 5.88 4.36 -6.79
C GLU A 34 5.52 3.20 -5.88
N LEU A 35 4.31 2.68 -5.98
CA LEU A 35 3.85 1.59 -5.13
C LEU A 35 4.13 0.20 -5.71
N ALA A 36 4.55 0.12 -6.98
CA ALA A 36 4.78 -1.17 -7.62
C ALA A 36 5.83 -1.99 -6.85
N GLY A 37 5.41 -3.17 -6.36
CA GLY A 37 6.28 -4.05 -5.60
C GLY A 37 6.62 -3.59 -4.19
N VAL A 38 6.05 -2.48 -3.72
CA VAL A 38 6.34 -1.93 -2.40
C VAL A 38 5.25 -2.34 -1.42
N THR A 39 5.61 -3.13 -0.41
CA THR A 39 4.66 -3.60 0.61
C THR A 39 5.12 -3.25 2.03
N GLU A 40 6.22 -2.52 2.16
CA GLU A 40 6.68 -2.07 3.48
C GLU A 40 7.47 -0.78 3.34
N GLN A 41 7.47 0.00 4.41
CA GLN A 41 8.22 1.25 4.49
C GLN A 41 8.44 1.61 5.95
N GLY A 42 9.69 1.95 6.30
CA GLY A 42 10.02 2.42 7.64
C GLY A 42 9.73 1.41 8.74
N GLY A 43 9.85 0.10 8.47
CA GLY A 43 9.60 -0.93 9.46
C GLY A 43 8.13 -1.32 9.61
N VAL A 44 7.25 -0.74 8.80
CA VAL A 44 5.82 -1.06 8.77
C VAL A 44 5.51 -1.85 7.52
N VAL A 45 4.84 -2.98 7.67
CA VAL A 45 4.41 -3.84 6.56
C VAL A 45 2.91 -3.62 6.33
N TRP A 46 2.51 -3.48 5.07
CA TRP A 46 1.11 -3.30 4.71
C TRP A 46 0.50 -4.62 4.29
N ASP A 47 -0.62 -4.98 4.92
CA ASP A 47 -1.32 -6.23 4.65
C ASP A 47 -2.35 -6.06 3.53
N PHE A 48 -2.86 -7.20 3.03
CA PHE A 48 -3.90 -7.13 2.01
C PHE A 48 -5.10 -6.33 2.53
N GLY A 49 -5.78 -5.68 1.62
CA GLY A 49 -6.86 -4.76 1.98
C GLY A 49 -6.38 -3.34 2.22
N SER A 50 -5.06 -3.11 2.24
CA SER A 50 -4.52 -1.75 2.25
C SER A 50 -4.91 -1.05 0.95
N THR A 51 -5.18 0.25 1.04
CA THR A 51 -5.57 1.05 -0.11
C THR A 51 -4.62 2.21 -0.28
N ALA A 52 -4.55 2.74 -1.50
CA ALA A 52 -3.72 3.89 -1.80
C ALA A 52 -4.43 4.82 -2.77
N LEU A 53 -4.29 6.11 -2.51
CA LEU A 53 -4.76 7.16 -3.39
C LEU A 53 -3.53 7.89 -3.93
N THR A 54 -3.52 8.18 -5.22
CA THR A 54 -2.37 8.82 -5.85
C THR A 54 -2.74 10.18 -6.40
N ALA A 55 -1.74 11.07 -6.45
CA ALA A 55 -1.96 12.42 -6.96
C ALA A 55 -2.25 12.41 -8.46
N ASP A 56 -1.87 11.35 -9.17
CA ASP A 56 -2.19 11.19 -10.59
C ASP A 56 -3.59 10.59 -10.83
N GLY A 57 -4.41 10.50 -9.77
CA GLY A 57 -5.84 10.19 -9.92
C GLY A 57 -6.20 8.72 -9.87
N LYS A 58 -5.37 7.87 -9.31
CA LYS A 58 -5.65 6.44 -9.25
C LYS A 58 -6.01 6.00 -7.84
N SER A 59 -6.82 4.95 -7.74
CA SER A 59 -7.15 4.28 -6.49
C SER A 59 -6.67 2.84 -6.58
N LEU A 60 -5.90 2.39 -5.61
CA LEU A 60 -5.25 1.08 -5.64
C LEU A 60 -5.64 0.26 -4.43
N LEU A 61 -5.62 -1.05 -4.59
CA LEU A 61 -5.86 -2.01 -3.51
C LEU A 61 -4.72 -3.02 -3.49
N LEU A 62 -4.19 -3.28 -2.30
CA LEU A 62 -3.18 -4.33 -2.12
C LEU A 62 -3.90 -5.66 -1.97
N ASP A 63 -3.63 -6.61 -2.87
CA ASP A 63 -4.27 -7.91 -2.84
C ASP A 63 -3.51 -8.88 -1.91
N SER A 64 -4.06 -10.09 -1.76
CA SER A 64 -3.47 -11.09 -0.88
C SER A 64 -2.14 -11.64 -1.39
N GLY A 65 -1.82 -11.42 -2.64
CA GLY A 65 -0.55 -11.82 -3.23
C GLY A 65 0.55 -10.77 -3.11
N GLY A 66 0.26 -9.65 -2.47
CA GLY A 66 1.25 -8.57 -2.31
C GLY A 66 1.39 -7.69 -3.54
N VAL A 67 0.39 -7.66 -4.41
CA VAL A 67 0.40 -6.85 -5.62
C VAL A 67 -0.63 -5.73 -5.50
N TRP A 68 -0.20 -4.51 -5.82
CA TRP A 68 -1.10 -3.37 -5.89
C TRP A 68 -1.91 -3.45 -7.19
N LYS A 69 -3.21 -3.43 -7.07
CA LYS A 69 -4.13 -3.50 -8.21
C LYS A 69 -4.85 -2.18 -8.38
N ASP A 70 -4.99 -1.73 -9.63
CA ASP A 70 -5.76 -0.54 -9.96
C ASP A 70 -7.25 -0.88 -9.87
N LEU A 71 -7.98 -0.17 -9.01
CA LEU A 71 -9.39 -0.47 -8.79
C LEU A 71 -10.27 -0.19 -9.99
N SER A 72 -9.81 0.64 -10.93
CA SER A 72 -10.62 0.96 -12.11
C SER A 72 -10.64 -0.15 -13.13
N ASN A 73 -9.62 -1.01 -13.17
CA ASN A 73 -9.54 -2.08 -14.19
C ASN A 73 -9.02 -3.41 -13.66
N GLY A 74 -8.64 -3.49 -12.38
CA GLY A 74 -8.15 -4.73 -11.80
C GLY A 74 -6.74 -5.13 -12.21
N SER A 75 -6.03 -4.29 -12.95
CA SER A 75 -4.67 -4.59 -13.41
C SER A 75 -3.66 -4.34 -12.31
N GLY A 76 -2.62 -5.17 -12.27
CA GLY A 76 -1.49 -4.95 -11.38
C GLY A 76 -0.72 -3.69 -11.75
N VAL A 77 -0.18 -3.00 -10.74
CA VAL A 77 0.60 -1.79 -10.95
C VAL A 77 2.01 -2.16 -11.39
N SER A 78 2.49 -1.50 -12.44
CA SER A 78 3.83 -1.66 -12.99
C SER A 78 4.70 -0.48 -12.55
N GLY A 79 5.96 -0.75 -12.24
CA GLY A 79 6.90 0.28 -11.80
C GLY A 79 7.57 1.05 -12.92
N THR A 80 7.26 0.77 -14.15
CA THR A 80 7.90 1.45 -15.29
C THR A 80 7.06 2.55 -15.86
#